data_4e66f650db5c497df56194fad44ba2aa
#
_entry.id   4e66f650db5c497df56194fad44ba2aa
#
_cell.length_a   1.000
_cell.length_b   1.000
_cell.length_c   1.000
_cell.angle_alpha   90.00
_cell.angle_beta   90.00
_cell.angle_gamma   90.00
#
_symmetry.space_group_name_H-M   'P 1'
#
loop_
_entity.id
_entity.type
_entity.pdbx_description
1 polymer ?
#
loop_
_entity_poly.entity_id
_entity_poly.type
_entity_poly.pdbx_seq_one_letter_code
_entity_poly.pdbx_strand_id
1 'polypeptide(L)'
;QAARVPEPLTPPIDKSTCHRSQAHVGRERWTFPLLAGIFLGCLWITNTWGVPLATVTAGLILLARPRSSIRMTVVQGALILSPAAFVALPFQANYVPAYGAPAEELPAFLARLPVAGWFLRTVGIVVSERSSFGELLRTHGPLLVSGLVALVATFRASDHQPVRPAVLASAVGFALVAGLASATPALVVFGLPLAGLAWVLWRERTAAPERLAALAMLAAAWSAILAVEFFYLRDVFGDRMNTVFKVYFDAWVLQAIAVPPLLLHALANWKSWGKSMAIAVVGFSLLAAAPYTPLSVWKWTDGFAQLIGLDGLAYLRQAHPDEFRAITWLRESTRPDAVVLEASGCSYSMVGALPHNRVSMATGRATILGWEGHEYQWRRGSARDLATLQKRRELLLRFFQEPGMETVPSVLSTYGISYVFVGTLERTGLGPNCPFLRSPAAEALGTVLQQIGWAPVYQDGAVTIYAPVVRR
;
A
#
# COMPACT_ATOMS: atom_id res chain seq x y z
N GLN A 1 29.26 71.02 -29.74
CA GLN A 1 29.84 69.68 -29.88
C GLN A 1 29.02 68.75 -28.96
N ALA A 2 28.07 67.99 -29.52
CA ALA A 2 27.32 67.00 -28.78
C ALA A 2 28.10 65.68 -28.82
N ALA A 3 28.45 65.16 -27.66
CA ALA A 3 29.10 63.86 -27.49
C ALA A 3 28.09 62.75 -27.83
N ARG A 4 28.39 61.88 -28.78
CA ARG A 4 27.64 60.67 -29.08
C ARG A 4 27.91 59.64 -27.99
N VAL A 5 26.85 59.17 -27.31
CA VAL A 5 26.88 58.04 -26.41
C VAL A 5 27.05 56.77 -27.28
N PRO A 6 28.03 55.88 -27.00
CA PRO A 6 28.15 54.65 -27.76
C PRO A 6 27.02 53.70 -27.43
N GLU A 7 26.43 53.11 -28.50
CA GLU A 7 25.43 52.02 -28.35
C GLU A 7 26.05 50.81 -27.62
N PRO A 8 25.32 50.15 -26.72
CA PRO A 8 25.79 48.93 -26.07
C PRO A 8 25.89 47.80 -27.10
N LEU A 9 27.07 47.27 -27.33
CA LEU A 9 27.36 46.07 -28.09
C LEU A 9 26.66 44.88 -27.43
N THR A 10 25.50 44.48 -27.98
CA THR A 10 24.93 43.18 -27.64
C THR A 10 25.83 42.08 -28.21
N PRO A 11 26.34 41.15 -27.38
CA PRO A 11 27.18 40.08 -27.90
C PRO A 11 26.35 39.22 -28.87
N PRO A 12 26.97 38.69 -29.95
CA PRO A 12 26.27 37.87 -30.93
C PRO A 12 25.71 36.64 -30.22
N ILE A 13 24.39 36.39 -30.36
CA ILE A 13 23.73 35.20 -29.86
C ILE A 13 24.38 34.01 -30.57
N ASP A 14 25.10 33.18 -29.79
CA ASP A 14 25.73 31.98 -30.31
C ASP A 14 24.64 30.98 -30.75
N LYS A 15 24.49 30.79 -32.05
CA LYS A 15 23.53 29.85 -32.64
C LYS A 15 23.77 28.42 -32.18
N SER A 16 24.95 28.05 -31.69
CA SER A 16 25.28 26.72 -31.17
C SER A 16 24.58 26.43 -29.84
N THR A 17 24.38 27.44 -28.99
CA THR A 17 23.63 27.34 -27.73
C THR A 17 22.14 27.16 -27.98
N CYS A 18 21.59 27.78 -29.02
CA CYS A 18 20.18 27.64 -29.41
C CYS A 18 19.89 26.22 -29.93
N HIS A 19 20.79 25.65 -30.75
CA HIS A 19 20.65 24.27 -31.26
C HIS A 19 20.81 23.21 -30.17
N ARG A 20 21.72 23.39 -29.20
CA ARG A 20 21.85 22.48 -28.03
C ARG A 20 20.61 22.51 -27.14
N SER A 21 20.04 23.69 -26.87
CA SER A 21 18.80 23.84 -26.11
C SER A 21 17.61 23.15 -26.77
N GLN A 22 17.44 23.30 -28.10
CA GLN A 22 16.36 22.64 -28.84
C GLN A 22 16.51 21.11 -28.91
N ALA A 23 17.73 20.59 -29.04
CA ALA A 23 17.99 19.16 -29.03
C ALA A 23 17.76 18.53 -27.62
N HIS A 24 18.04 19.26 -26.54
CA HIS A 24 17.78 18.83 -25.17
C HIS A 24 16.27 18.75 -24.92
N VAL A 25 15.51 19.79 -25.23
CA VAL A 25 14.04 19.82 -25.10
C VAL A 25 13.36 18.74 -25.95
N GLY A 26 13.94 18.43 -27.13
CA GLY A 26 13.45 17.36 -28.01
C GLY A 26 13.58 15.96 -27.41
N ARG A 27 14.70 15.67 -26.71
CA ARG A 27 14.94 14.36 -26.07
C ARG A 27 14.05 14.16 -24.83
N GLU A 28 13.94 15.15 -23.97
CA GLU A 28 13.13 15.08 -22.75
C GLU A 28 11.65 14.79 -23.03
N ARG A 29 11.14 15.25 -24.17
CA ARG A 29 9.76 15.02 -24.61
C ARG A 29 9.38 13.54 -24.73
N TRP A 30 10.33 12.66 -25.03
CA TRP A 30 10.14 11.23 -25.22
C TRP A 30 10.64 10.41 -24.04
N THR A 31 11.75 10.83 -23.45
CA THR A 31 12.42 10.10 -22.38
C THR A 31 11.58 10.04 -21.11
N PHE A 32 10.98 11.15 -20.68
CA PHE A 32 10.18 11.18 -19.46
C PHE A 32 8.92 10.29 -19.50
N PRO A 33 8.11 10.31 -20.58
CA PRO A 33 6.98 9.38 -20.69
C PRO A 33 7.40 7.90 -20.68
N LEU A 34 8.50 7.54 -21.34
CA LEU A 34 9.02 6.18 -21.34
C LEU A 34 9.45 5.73 -19.94
N LEU A 35 10.21 6.56 -19.22
CA LEU A 35 10.61 6.30 -17.85
C LEU A 35 9.40 6.19 -16.92
N ALA A 36 8.44 7.11 -17.03
CA ALA A 36 7.20 7.04 -16.26
C ALA A 36 6.44 5.73 -16.51
N GLY A 37 6.45 5.24 -17.76
CA GLY A 37 5.86 3.94 -18.12
C GLY A 37 6.60 2.77 -17.47
N ILE A 38 7.92 2.76 -17.49
CA ILE A 38 8.72 1.72 -16.82
C ILE A 38 8.42 1.73 -15.31
N PHE A 39 8.42 2.90 -14.66
CA PHE A 39 8.08 3.00 -13.24
C PHE A 39 6.65 2.55 -12.94
N LEU A 40 5.68 2.88 -13.79
CA LEU A 40 4.30 2.42 -13.65
C LEU A 40 4.21 0.89 -13.77
N GLY A 41 4.96 0.27 -14.68
CA GLY A 41 5.07 -1.17 -14.80
C GLY A 41 5.70 -1.83 -13.57
N CYS A 42 6.77 -1.24 -13.04
CA CYS A 42 7.38 -1.67 -11.77
C CYS A 42 6.40 -1.54 -10.61
N LEU A 43 5.65 -0.44 -10.53
CA LEU A 43 4.59 -0.27 -9.54
C LEU A 43 3.52 -1.35 -9.67
N TRP A 44 3.14 -1.71 -10.89
CA TRP A 44 2.14 -2.76 -11.14
C TRP A 44 2.55 -4.10 -10.56
N ILE A 45 3.79 -4.52 -10.72
CA ILE A 45 4.29 -5.81 -10.20
C ILE A 45 4.60 -5.79 -8.70
N THR A 46 4.82 -4.60 -8.11
CA THR A 46 5.16 -4.46 -6.68
C THR A 46 3.96 -4.08 -5.82
N ASN A 47 3.10 -3.18 -6.31
CA ASN A 47 1.92 -2.70 -5.60
C ASN A 47 0.81 -2.27 -6.57
N THR A 48 0.01 -3.24 -7.02
CA THR A 48 -1.11 -2.99 -7.95
C THR A 48 -2.13 -1.98 -7.44
N TRP A 49 -2.24 -1.77 -6.14
CA TRP A 49 -3.17 -0.80 -5.55
C TRP A 49 -2.85 0.66 -5.89
N GLY A 50 -1.57 1.00 -6.04
CA GLY A 50 -1.13 2.35 -6.42
C GLY A 50 -1.30 2.65 -7.91
N VAL A 51 -1.47 1.64 -8.77
CA VAL A 51 -1.54 1.81 -10.24
C VAL A 51 -2.69 2.70 -10.70
N PRO A 52 -3.94 2.56 -10.21
CA PRO A 52 -5.05 3.42 -10.62
C PRO A 52 -4.75 4.90 -10.35
N LEU A 53 -4.27 5.22 -9.15
CA LEU A 53 -3.99 6.60 -8.76
C LEU A 53 -2.79 7.18 -9.53
N ALA A 54 -1.72 6.40 -9.73
CA ALA A 54 -0.57 6.81 -10.52
C ALA A 54 -0.97 7.08 -12.00
N THR A 55 -1.83 6.23 -12.58
CA THR A 55 -2.34 6.39 -13.94
C THR A 55 -3.22 7.64 -14.08
N VAL A 56 -4.14 7.86 -13.13
CA VAL A 56 -4.98 9.09 -13.09
C VAL A 56 -4.09 10.32 -12.95
N THR A 57 -3.10 10.29 -12.07
CA THR A 57 -2.16 11.41 -11.88
C THR A 57 -1.39 11.71 -13.16
N ALA A 58 -0.84 10.71 -13.83
CA ALA A 58 -0.15 10.88 -15.10
C ALA A 58 -1.08 11.44 -16.18
N GLY A 59 -2.32 10.94 -16.27
CA GLY A 59 -3.35 11.44 -17.18
C GLY A 59 -3.69 12.91 -16.95
N LEU A 60 -3.92 13.31 -15.71
CA LEU A 60 -4.20 14.70 -15.36
C LEU A 60 -3.02 15.63 -15.67
N ILE A 61 -1.79 15.20 -15.41
CA ILE A 61 -0.58 15.97 -15.79
C ILE A 61 -0.49 16.14 -17.31
N LEU A 62 -0.77 15.09 -18.09
CA LEU A 62 -0.77 15.17 -19.55
C LEU A 62 -1.85 16.12 -20.08
N LEU A 63 -3.06 16.06 -19.51
CA LEU A 63 -4.20 16.91 -19.91
C LEU A 63 -4.01 18.37 -19.48
N ALA A 64 -3.33 18.63 -18.37
CA ALA A 64 -3.07 19.97 -17.88
C ALA A 64 -2.02 20.73 -18.70
N ARG A 65 -1.20 20.04 -19.51
CA ARG A 65 -0.11 20.69 -20.28
C ARG A 65 -0.65 21.72 -21.28
N PRO A 66 -0.04 22.94 -21.30
CA PRO A 66 -0.45 23.98 -22.25
C PRO A 66 -0.10 23.56 -23.67
N ARG A 67 -1.00 23.86 -24.63
CA ARG A 67 -0.80 23.68 -26.07
C ARG A 67 -0.45 22.27 -26.56
N SER A 68 -0.67 21.21 -25.77
CA SER A 68 -0.52 19.86 -26.30
C SER A 68 -1.70 19.58 -27.26
N SER A 69 -1.38 19.21 -28.51
CA SER A 69 -2.42 18.68 -29.40
C SER A 69 -2.94 17.36 -28.81
N ILE A 70 -4.20 17.05 -29.02
CA ILE A 70 -4.79 15.77 -28.56
C ILE A 70 -3.98 14.58 -29.08
N ARG A 71 -3.44 14.70 -30.31
CA ARG A 71 -2.52 13.70 -30.88
C ARG A 71 -1.28 13.49 -30.03
N MET A 72 -0.67 14.57 -29.50
CA MET A 72 0.51 14.48 -28.67
C MET A 72 0.21 13.89 -27.29
N THR A 73 -0.92 14.24 -26.69
CA THR A 73 -1.38 13.65 -25.43
C THR A 73 -1.60 12.15 -25.59
N VAL A 74 -2.21 11.70 -26.68
CA VAL A 74 -2.40 10.28 -26.99
C VAL A 74 -1.06 9.57 -27.17
N VAL A 75 -0.13 10.15 -27.93
CA VAL A 75 1.21 9.57 -28.14
C VAL A 75 1.97 9.44 -26.82
N GLN A 76 1.96 10.47 -25.97
CA GLN A 76 2.64 10.41 -24.67
C GLN A 76 1.95 9.43 -23.71
N GLY A 77 0.62 9.34 -23.76
CA GLY A 77 -0.12 8.30 -23.03
C GLY A 77 0.28 6.89 -23.48
N ALA A 78 0.39 6.65 -24.78
CA ALA A 78 0.87 5.38 -25.32
C ALA A 78 2.32 5.08 -24.89
N LEU A 79 3.20 6.09 -24.88
CA LEU A 79 4.57 5.96 -24.39
C LEU A 79 4.69 5.66 -22.89
N ILE A 80 3.66 5.98 -22.11
CA ILE A 80 3.57 5.56 -20.69
C ILE A 80 3.01 4.14 -20.60
N LEU A 81 1.87 3.89 -21.25
CA LEU A 81 1.15 2.63 -21.08
C LEU A 81 1.85 1.43 -21.72
N SER A 82 2.54 1.60 -22.87
CA SER A 82 3.21 0.49 -23.55
C SER A 82 4.38 -0.09 -22.75
N PRO A 83 5.35 0.72 -22.24
CA PRO A 83 6.40 0.18 -21.37
C PRO A 83 5.85 -0.38 -20.06
N ALA A 84 4.81 0.24 -19.49
CA ALA A 84 4.16 -0.27 -18.30
C ALA A 84 3.59 -1.66 -18.53
N ALA A 85 2.86 -1.85 -19.61
CA ALA A 85 2.32 -3.16 -19.99
C ALA A 85 3.44 -4.18 -20.27
N PHE A 86 4.49 -3.77 -21.01
CA PHE A 86 5.63 -4.65 -21.31
C PHE A 86 6.33 -5.16 -20.04
N VAL A 87 6.58 -4.28 -19.07
CA VAL A 87 7.19 -4.66 -17.79
C VAL A 87 6.25 -5.55 -16.95
N ALA A 88 4.95 -5.24 -16.93
CA ALA A 88 3.98 -5.97 -16.12
C ALA A 88 3.56 -7.32 -16.73
N LEU A 89 3.65 -7.48 -18.07
CA LEU A 89 3.10 -8.63 -18.80
C LEU A 89 3.62 -9.99 -18.31
N PRO A 90 4.93 -10.22 -18.10
CA PRO A 90 5.43 -11.51 -17.65
C PRO A 90 4.88 -11.91 -16.28
N PHE A 91 4.74 -10.95 -15.38
CA PHE A 91 4.11 -11.17 -14.08
C PHE A 91 2.62 -11.45 -14.24
N GLN A 92 1.91 -10.62 -14.98
CA GLN A 92 0.45 -10.70 -15.14
C GLN A 92 0.01 -12.01 -15.84
N ALA A 93 0.83 -12.54 -16.73
CA ALA A 93 0.54 -13.81 -17.41
C ALA A 93 0.48 -15.02 -16.46
N ASN A 94 1.17 -14.92 -15.30
CA ASN A 94 1.25 -15.99 -14.32
C ASN A 94 0.53 -15.64 -12.98
N TYR A 95 0.08 -14.40 -12.83
CA TYR A 95 -0.54 -13.93 -11.59
C TYR A 95 -2.06 -14.14 -11.61
N VAL A 96 -2.55 -14.87 -10.62
CA VAL A 96 -4.00 -15.02 -10.38
C VAL A 96 -4.39 -14.02 -9.29
N PRO A 97 -5.23 -13.00 -9.60
CA PRO A 97 -5.57 -11.97 -8.63
C PRO A 97 -6.34 -12.56 -7.44
N ALA A 98 -5.92 -12.21 -6.24
CA ALA A 98 -6.58 -12.56 -5.00
C ALA A 98 -7.73 -11.58 -4.63
N TYR A 99 -8.08 -10.65 -5.52
CA TYR A 99 -9.15 -9.68 -5.35
C TYR A 99 -10.26 -9.89 -6.38
N GLY A 100 -11.42 -9.31 -6.11
CA GLY A 100 -12.62 -9.45 -6.92
C GLY A 100 -13.60 -10.48 -6.34
N ALA A 101 -14.87 -10.34 -6.71
CA ALA A 101 -15.90 -11.32 -6.41
C ALA A 101 -15.80 -12.54 -7.34
N PRO A 102 -16.20 -13.73 -6.89
CA PRO A 102 -16.35 -14.89 -7.76
C PRO A 102 -17.26 -14.58 -8.95
N ALA A 103 -16.97 -15.20 -10.10
CA ALA A 103 -17.76 -14.95 -11.32
C ALA A 103 -19.24 -15.35 -11.17
N GLU A 104 -19.52 -16.28 -10.27
CA GLU A 104 -20.85 -16.82 -9.95
C GLU A 104 -21.78 -15.80 -9.26
N GLU A 105 -21.20 -14.76 -8.63
CA GLU A 105 -21.98 -13.69 -7.97
C GLU A 105 -22.56 -12.66 -8.94
N LEU A 106 -22.15 -12.68 -10.22
CA LEU A 106 -22.66 -11.76 -11.24
C LEU A 106 -23.64 -12.47 -12.19
N PRO A 107 -24.70 -11.76 -12.65
CA PRO A 107 -25.53 -12.24 -13.75
C PRO A 107 -24.66 -12.65 -14.95
N ALA A 108 -24.95 -13.81 -15.54
CA ALA A 108 -24.11 -14.42 -16.58
C ALA A 108 -23.82 -13.50 -17.78
N PHE A 109 -24.77 -12.61 -18.13
CA PHE A 109 -24.60 -11.68 -19.22
C PHE A 109 -23.57 -10.57 -18.90
N LEU A 110 -23.52 -10.10 -17.64
CA LEU A 110 -22.54 -9.11 -17.18
C LEU A 110 -21.16 -9.74 -17.01
N ALA A 111 -21.08 -10.96 -16.52
CA ALA A 111 -19.83 -11.69 -16.36
C ALA A 111 -19.11 -11.93 -17.71
N ARG A 112 -19.83 -12.01 -18.81
CA ARG A 112 -19.31 -12.21 -20.18
C ARG A 112 -18.75 -10.93 -20.81
N LEU A 113 -19.04 -9.75 -20.28
CA LEU A 113 -18.51 -8.49 -20.80
C LEU A 113 -17.08 -8.28 -20.30
N PRO A 114 -16.04 -8.27 -21.17
CA PRO A 114 -14.63 -8.30 -20.71
C PRO A 114 -14.27 -7.16 -19.75
N VAL A 115 -14.62 -5.94 -20.06
CA VAL A 115 -14.30 -4.74 -19.26
C VAL A 115 -15.33 -4.53 -18.14
N ALA A 116 -16.62 -4.55 -18.48
CA ALA A 116 -17.69 -4.31 -17.51
C ALA A 116 -17.79 -5.43 -16.47
N GLY A 117 -17.68 -6.68 -16.88
CA GLY A 117 -17.67 -7.82 -15.98
C GLY A 117 -16.45 -7.80 -15.04
N TRP A 118 -15.27 -7.46 -15.57
CA TRP A 118 -14.08 -7.28 -14.72
C TRP A 118 -14.29 -6.15 -13.71
N PHE A 119 -14.77 -5.00 -14.16
CA PHE A 119 -15.02 -3.84 -13.29
C PHE A 119 -16.01 -4.17 -12.17
N LEU A 120 -17.16 -4.75 -12.50
CA LEU A 120 -18.19 -5.10 -11.51
C LEU A 120 -17.76 -6.19 -10.52
N ARG A 121 -16.87 -7.09 -10.94
CA ARG A 121 -16.26 -8.06 -10.01
C ARG A 121 -15.24 -7.42 -9.08
N THR A 122 -14.48 -6.46 -9.59
CA THR A 122 -13.35 -5.86 -8.89
C THR A 122 -13.76 -4.69 -8.00
N VAL A 123 -14.73 -3.89 -8.43
CA VAL A 123 -15.16 -2.68 -7.71
C VAL A 123 -16.49 -2.92 -6.99
N GLY A 124 -16.52 -2.67 -5.71
CA GLY A 124 -17.71 -2.65 -4.86
C GLY A 124 -18.20 -1.21 -4.62
N ILE A 125 -19.49 -1.08 -4.34
CA ILE A 125 -20.12 0.18 -3.91
C ILE A 125 -20.14 0.18 -2.38
N VAL A 126 -19.76 1.30 -1.77
CA VAL A 126 -19.77 1.48 -0.32
C VAL A 126 -21.22 1.63 0.16
N VAL A 127 -21.69 0.66 0.91
CA VAL A 127 -23.02 0.64 1.57
C VAL A 127 -22.91 0.77 3.09
N SER A 128 -21.69 0.60 3.64
CA SER A 128 -21.37 0.75 5.06
C SER A 128 -21.14 2.22 5.44
N GLU A 129 -20.74 2.43 6.69
CA GLU A 129 -20.39 3.76 7.19
C GLU A 129 -19.24 4.41 6.38
N ARG A 130 -19.40 5.73 6.15
CA ARG A 130 -18.40 6.57 5.50
C ARG A 130 -17.56 7.30 6.53
N SER A 131 -16.46 7.89 6.08
CA SER A 131 -15.56 8.62 6.96
C SER A 131 -16.27 9.85 7.55
N SER A 132 -16.22 9.97 8.87
CA SER A 132 -16.71 11.14 9.57
C SER A 132 -15.83 12.36 9.29
N PHE A 133 -16.37 13.56 9.52
CA PHE A 133 -15.61 14.81 9.40
C PHE A 133 -14.34 14.81 10.29
N GLY A 134 -14.45 14.28 11.51
CA GLY A 134 -13.32 14.17 12.44
C GLY A 134 -12.22 13.24 11.96
N GLU A 135 -12.57 12.12 11.33
CA GLU A 135 -11.59 11.17 10.75
C GLU A 135 -10.85 11.78 9.55
N LEU A 136 -11.59 12.45 8.66
CA LEU A 136 -10.98 13.15 7.52
C LEU A 136 -10.00 14.24 7.96
N LEU A 137 -10.36 15.03 8.98
CA LEU A 137 -9.46 16.05 9.52
C LEU A 137 -8.24 15.45 10.25
N ARG A 138 -8.42 14.39 11.03
CA ARG A 138 -7.29 13.74 11.71
C ARG A 138 -6.29 13.16 10.72
N THR A 139 -6.78 12.56 9.62
CA THR A 139 -5.93 11.90 8.64
C THR A 139 -5.29 12.89 7.67
N HIS A 140 -6.04 13.87 7.18
CA HIS A 140 -5.60 14.75 6.10
C HIS A 140 -5.47 16.23 6.50
N GLY A 141 -5.87 16.61 7.72
CA GLY A 141 -6.02 18.00 8.14
C GLY A 141 -4.87 18.92 7.78
N PRO A 142 -3.63 18.67 8.17
CA PRO A 142 -2.50 19.56 7.88
C PRO A 142 -2.26 19.77 6.38
N LEU A 143 -2.33 18.69 5.59
CA LEU A 143 -2.14 18.77 4.14
C LEU A 143 -3.35 19.39 3.43
N LEU A 144 -4.57 19.11 3.91
CA LEU A 144 -5.79 19.74 3.42
C LEU A 144 -5.76 21.25 3.65
N VAL A 145 -5.49 21.69 4.88
CA VAL A 145 -5.40 23.12 5.22
C VAL A 145 -4.35 23.82 4.38
N SER A 146 -3.18 23.24 4.25
CA SER A 146 -2.09 23.78 3.44
C SER A 146 -2.46 23.84 1.95
N GLY A 147 -3.11 22.79 1.42
CA GLY A 147 -3.62 22.74 0.06
C GLY A 147 -4.73 23.77 -0.20
N LEU A 148 -5.63 23.98 0.74
CA LEU A 148 -6.68 25.03 0.66
C LEU A 148 -6.06 26.42 0.66
N VAL A 149 -5.07 26.68 1.50
CA VAL A 149 -4.34 27.96 1.48
C VAL A 149 -3.67 28.18 0.14
N ALA A 150 -3.00 27.18 -0.41
CA ALA A 150 -2.38 27.26 -1.72
C ALA A 150 -3.41 27.48 -2.85
N LEU A 151 -4.57 26.82 -2.78
CA LEU A 151 -5.67 26.99 -3.74
C LEU A 151 -6.26 28.39 -3.70
N VAL A 152 -6.57 28.92 -2.50
CA VAL A 152 -7.09 30.28 -2.32
C VAL A 152 -6.10 31.32 -2.82
N ALA A 153 -4.80 31.11 -2.58
CA ALA A 153 -3.76 31.99 -3.09
C ALA A 153 -3.67 31.99 -4.61
N THR A 154 -3.80 30.82 -5.21
CA THR A 154 -3.84 30.65 -6.66
C THR A 154 -5.05 31.39 -7.27
N PHE A 155 -6.22 31.29 -6.65
CA PHE A 155 -7.40 32.04 -7.08
C PHE A 155 -7.19 33.55 -7.04
N ARG A 156 -6.53 34.06 -6.01
CA ARG A 156 -6.30 35.52 -5.85
C ARG A 156 -5.20 36.07 -6.75
N ALA A 157 -4.24 35.24 -7.13
CA ALA A 157 -3.15 35.64 -8.04
C ALA A 157 -3.55 35.62 -9.52
N SER A 158 -4.68 34.99 -9.85
CA SER A 158 -5.17 34.92 -11.22
C SER A 158 -5.89 36.24 -11.58
N ASP A 159 -5.46 36.92 -12.65
CA ASP A 159 -6.12 38.10 -13.24
C ASP A 159 -7.48 37.79 -13.91
N HIS A 160 -8.06 36.66 -13.56
CA HIS A 160 -9.31 36.18 -14.13
C HIS A 160 -10.53 36.77 -13.41
N GLN A 161 -11.59 37.00 -14.18
CA GLN A 161 -12.85 37.43 -13.59
C GLN A 161 -13.28 36.50 -12.44
N PRO A 162 -13.72 37.04 -11.31
CA PRO A 162 -14.17 36.25 -10.17
C PRO A 162 -15.31 35.32 -10.59
N VAL A 163 -15.34 34.13 -10.01
CA VAL A 163 -16.48 33.22 -10.16
C VAL A 163 -17.73 33.97 -9.72
N ARG A 164 -18.78 33.92 -10.53
CA ARG A 164 -20.06 34.60 -10.18
C ARG A 164 -20.51 34.11 -8.81
N PRO A 165 -20.84 35.00 -7.86
CA PRO A 165 -21.23 34.59 -6.50
C PRO A 165 -22.36 33.55 -6.48
N ALA A 166 -23.30 33.65 -7.42
CA ALA A 166 -24.38 32.69 -7.56
C ALA A 166 -23.87 31.26 -7.90
N VAL A 167 -22.87 31.15 -8.78
CA VAL A 167 -22.28 29.83 -9.13
C VAL A 167 -21.57 29.24 -7.93
N LEU A 168 -20.81 30.05 -7.19
CA LEU A 168 -20.14 29.59 -5.96
C LEU A 168 -21.18 29.17 -4.91
N ALA A 169 -22.20 29.98 -4.66
CA ALA A 169 -23.27 29.65 -3.72
C ALA A 169 -24.01 28.36 -4.10
N SER A 170 -24.29 28.17 -5.40
CA SER A 170 -24.92 26.94 -5.90
C SER A 170 -24.02 25.71 -5.69
N ALA A 171 -22.70 25.83 -5.97
CA ALA A 171 -21.75 24.73 -5.74
C ALA A 171 -21.63 24.35 -4.27
N VAL A 172 -21.55 25.36 -3.38
CA VAL A 172 -21.52 25.15 -1.92
C VAL A 172 -22.84 24.53 -1.45
N GLY A 173 -23.98 25.07 -1.87
CA GLY A 173 -25.31 24.55 -1.52
C GLY A 173 -25.48 23.11 -1.99
N PHE A 174 -25.09 22.81 -3.22
CA PHE A 174 -25.13 21.44 -3.75
C PHE A 174 -24.23 20.48 -2.94
N ALA A 175 -22.98 20.86 -2.67
CA ALA A 175 -22.07 20.03 -1.89
C ALA A 175 -22.59 19.76 -0.47
N LEU A 176 -23.17 20.78 0.19
CA LEU A 176 -23.76 20.64 1.51
C LEU A 176 -24.99 19.72 1.48
N VAL A 177 -25.93 19.94 0.55
CA VAL A 177 -27.13 19.11 0.41
C VAL A 177 -26.76 17.67 0.06
N ALA A 178 -25.87 17.48 -0.89
CA ALA A 178 -25.40 16.14 -1.30
C ALA A 178 -24.64 15.44 -0.17
N GLY A 179 -23.79 16.18 0.55
CA GLY A 179 -23.05 15.65 1.69
C GLY A 179 -23.94 15.21 2.84
N LEU A 180 -24.95 16.01 3.15
CA LEU A 180 -25.95 15.69 4.19
C LEU A 180 -26.86 14.54 3.75
N ALA A 181 -27.39 14.60 2.54
CA ALA A 181 -28.33 13.59 2.02
C ALA A 181 -27.66 12.21 1.85
N SER A 182 -26.37 12.18 1.51
CA SER A 182 -25.60 10.93 1.35
C SER A 182 -24.84 10.51 2.62
N ALA A 183 -24.92 11.27 3.70
CA ALA A 183 -24.09 11.10 4.90
C ALA A 183 -22.59 10.99 4.56
N THR A 184 -22.11 11.82 3.59
CA THR A 184 -20.73 11.79 3.10
C THR A 184 -20.05 13.14 3.31
N PRO A 185 -19.46 13.42 4.49
CA PRO A 185 -18.76 14.68 4.77
C PRO A 185 -17.64 14.99 3.77
N ALA A 186 -17.03 13.96 3.16
CA ALA A 186 -15.98 14.11 2.16
C ALA A 186 -16.42 14.91 0.92
N LEU A 187 -17.70 14.93 0.57
CA LEU A 187 -18.24 15.78 -0.51
C LEU A 187 -18.04 17.27 -0.23
N VAL A 188 -18.17 17.68 1.02
CA VAL A 188 -17.93 19.05 1.44
C VAL A 188 -16.44 19.32 1.59
N VAL A 189 -15.72 18.41 2.29
CA VAL A 189 -14.32 18.59 2.67
C VAL A 189 -13.39 18.54 1.45
N PHE A 190 -13.62 17.64 0.51
CA PHE A 190 -12.78 17.41 -0.67
C PHE A 190 -13.49 17.74 -1.99
N GLY A 191 -14.77 17.45 -2.11
CA GLY A 191 -15.50 17.65 -3.36
C GLY A 191 -15.60 19.12 -3.74
N LEU A 192 -15.90 20.02 -2.80
CA LEU A 192 -15.96 21.45 -3.06
C LEU A 192 -14.58 22.04 -3.42
N PRO A 193 -13.50 21.80 -2.64
CA PRO A 193 -12.16 22.23 -3.05
C PRO A 193 -11.69 21.61 -4.37
N LEU A 194 -12.05 20.38 -4.67
CA LEU A 194 -11.74 19.73 -5.93
C LEU A 194 -12.40 20.43 -7.13
N ALA A 195 -13.65 20.87 -6.99
CA ALA A 195 -14.31 21.67 -8.02
C ALA A 195 -13.58 23.00 -8.25
N GLY A 196 -13.12 23.64 -7.18
CA GLY A 196 -12.28 24.84 -7.27
C GLY A 196 -10.94 24.56 -7.96
N LEU A 197 -10.30 23.45 -7.63
CA LEU A 197 -9.03 23.04 -8.22
C LEU A 197 -9.17 22.69 -9.71
N ALA A 198 -10.24 22.01 -10.09
CA ALA A 198 -10.56 21.71 -11.50
C ALA A 198 -10.77 23.01 -12.30
N TRP A 199 -11.44 24.00 -11.71
CA TRP A 199 -11.60 25.32 -12.32
C TRP A 199 -10.25 26.03 -12.50
N VAL A 200 -9.37 26.01 -11.50
CA VAL A 200 -8.01 26.57 -11.60
C VAL A 200 -7.21 25.88 -12.69
N LEU A 201 -7.18 24.56 -12.72
CA LEU A 201 -6.50 23.78 -13.76
C LEU A 201 -7.00 24.13 -15.17
N TRP A 202 -8.31 24.33 -15.32
CA TRP A 202 -8.90 24.72 -16.59
C TRP A 202 -8.52 26.14 -17.03
N ARG A 203 -8.39 27.06 -16.08
CA ARG A 203 -8.05 28.47 -16.34
C ARG A 203 -6.55 28.70 -16.51
N GLU A 204 -5.73 28.04 -15.74
CA GLU A 204 -4.28 28.27 -15.69
C GLU A 204 -3.48 27.38 -16.65
N ARG A 205 -4.07 27.00 -17.77
CA ARG A 205 -3.39 26.15 -18.80
C ARG A 205 -2.11 26.76 -19.38
N THR A 206 -1.81 28.02 -19.09
CA THR A 206 -0.58 28.71 -19.53
C THR A 206 0.45 28.83 -18.38
N ALA A 207 0.15 28.33 -17.20
CA ALA A 207 1.09 28.32 -16.08
C ALA A 207 2.31 27.45 -16.34
N ALA A 208 3.34 27.64 -15.53
CA ALA A 208 4.55 26.81 -15.59
C ALA A 208 4.22 25.31 -15.41
N PRO A 209 4.86 24.42 -16.18
CA PRO A 209 4.55 22.99 -16.18
C PRO A 209 4.62 22.35 -14.79
N GLU A 210 5.56 22.78 -13.94
CA GLU A 210 5.74 22.28 -12.57
C GLU A 210 4.54 22.62 -11.70
N ARG A 211 3.98 23.80 -11.85
CA ARG A 211 2.79 24.24 -11.14
C ARG A 211 1.57 23.44 -11.57
N LEU A 212 1.40 23.26 -12.88
CA LEU A 212 0.31 22.44 -13.41
C LEU A 212 0.40 20.99 -12.96
N ALA A 213 1.63 20.43 -12.89
CA ALA A 213 1.85 19.08 -12.37
C ALA A 213 1.48 18.99 -10.87
N ALA A 214 1.87 19.95 -10.06
CA ALA A 214 1.52 19.99 -8.64
C ALA A 214 -0.01 20.12 -8.42
N LEU A 215 -0.69 20.99 -9.20
CA LEU A 215 -2.16 21.11 -9.16
C LEU A 215 -2.84 19.80 -9.60
N ALA A 216 -2.31 19.13 -10.62
CA ALA A 216 -2.84 17.84 -11.09
C ALA A 216 -2.64 16.72 -10.05
N MET A 217 -1.49 16.67 -9.38
CA MET A 217 -1.25 15.72 -8.30
C MET A 217 -2.20 15.96 -7.11
N LEU A 218 -2.44 17.22 -6.75
CA LEU A 218 -3.37 17.56 -5.69
C LEU A 218 -4.81 17.18 -6.07
N ALA A 219 -5.21 17.40 -7.33
CA ALA A 219 -6.50 16.99 -7.86
C ALA A 219 -6.67 15.46 -7.84
N ALA A 220 -5.65 14.71 -8.24
CA ALA A 220 -5.64 13.25 -8.16
C ALA A 220 -5.81 12.75 -6.72
N ALA A 221 -5.06 13.33 -5.77
CA ALA A 221 -5.14 12.97 -4.36
C ALA A 221 -6.55 13.20 -3.78
N TRP A 222 -7.12 14.39 -3.99
CA TRP A 222 -8.46 14.71 -3.45
C TRP A 222 -9.56 13.91 -4.16
N SER A 223 -9.42 13.63 -5.46
CA SER A 223 -10.32 12.73 -6.19
C SER A 223 -10.28 11.31 -5.64
N ALA A 224 -9.09 10.81 -5.31
CA ALA A 224 -8.91 9.48 -4.76
C ALA A 224 -9.53 9.35 -3.35
N ILE A 225 -9.32 10.34 -2.47
CA ILE A 225 -9.94 10.39 -1.14
C ILE A 225 -11.46 10.41 -1.26
N LEU A 226 -11.99 11.20 -2.20
CA LEU A 226 -13.44 11.25 -2.43
C LEU A 226 -13.98 9.93 -3.02
N ALA A 227 -13.25 9.31 -3.95
CA ALA A 227 -13.67 8.09 -4.63
C ALA A 227 -13.85 6.90 -3.67
N VAL A 228 -13.00 6.75 -2.66
CA VAL A 228 -13.08 5.65 -1.69
C VAL A 228 -14.24 5.80 -0.68
N GLU A 229 -14.92 6.93 -0.69
CA GLU A 229 -16.19 7.09 0.05
C GLU A 229 -17.37 6.44 -0.68
N PHE A 230 -17.24 6.16 -1.98
CA PHE A 230 -18.30 5.56 -2.80
C PHE A 230 -17.93 4.19 -3.33
N PHE A 231 -16.64 3.94 -3.56
CA PHE A 231 -16.14 2.74 -4.21
C PHE A 231 -14.99 2.11 -3.44
N TYR A 232 -14.91 0.78 -3.50
CA TYR A 232 -13.78 0.03 -2.95
C TYR A 232 -13.39 -1.13 -3.86
N LEU A 233 -12.14 -1.59 -3.75
CA LEU A 233 -11.72 -2.83 -4.41
C LEU A 233 -12.12 -4.01 -3.54
N ARG A 234 -12.90 -4.93 -4.13
CA ARG A 234 -13.38 -6.13 -3.42
C ARG A 234 -12.22 -7.05 -3.10
N ASP A 235 -12.04 -7.36 -1.85
CA ASP A 235 -11.03 -8.29 -1.36
C ASP A 235 -11.64 -9.27 -0.33
N VAL A 236 -10.79 -9.95 0.43
CA VAL A 236 -11.22 -10.94 1.43
C VAL A 236 -12.05 -10.32 2.58
N PHE A 237 -11.90 -9.02 2.83
CA PHE A 237 -12.63 -8.35 3.92
C PHE A 237 -14.04 -7.95 3.53
N GLY A 238 -14.34 -7.86 2.22
CA GLY A 238 -15.67 -7.51 1.72
C GLY A 238 -16.12 -6.08 1.99
N ASP A 239 -15.21 -5.23 2.47
CA ASP A 239 -15.47 -3.83 2.80
C ASP A 239 -14.40 -2.89 2.20
N ARG A 240 -14.47 -1.59 2.56
CA ARG A 240 -13.53 -0.58 2.05
C ARG A 240 -12.24 -0.42 2.85
N MET A 241 -12.04 -1.15 3.94
CA MET A 241 -10.93 -0.95 4.89
C MET A 241 -9.57 -0.93 4.19
N ASN A 242 -9.25 -1.96 3.43
CA ASN A 242 -7.98 -2.04 2.69
C ASN A 242 -7.85 -0.97 1.63
N THR A 243 -8.95 -0.63 0.94
CA THR A 243 -8.94 0.42 -0.08
C THR A 243 -8.66 1.78 0.54
N VAL A 244 -9.34 2.12 1.63
CA VAL A 244 -9.09 3.37 2.38
C VAL A 244 -7.63 3.43 2.84
N PHE A 245 -7.15 2.39 3.51
CA PHE A 245 -5.79 2.34 4.03
C PHE A 245 -4.74 2.65 2.94
N LYS A 246 -4.83 1.99 1.80
CA LYS A 246 -3.85 2.10 0.72
C LYS A 246 -4.00 3.39 -0.07
N VAL A 247 -5.22 3.76 -0.44
CA VAL A 247 -5.48 4.96 -1.23
C VAL A 247 -5.22 6.24 -0.42
N TYR A 248 -5.54 6.24 0.87
CA TYR A 248 -5.24 7.40 1.73
C TYR A 248 -3.74 7.61 1.90
N PHE A 249 -2.96 6.51 2.03
CA PHE A 249 -1.51 6.59 2.07
C PHE A 249 -0.94 7.21 0.78
N ASP A 250 -1.34 6.70 -0.38
CA ASP A 250 -0.89 7.21 -1.68
C ASP A 250 -1.33 8.68 -1.89
N ALA A 251 -2.57 9.02 -1.54
CA ALA A 251 -3.08 10.37 -1.60
C ALA A 251 -2.32 11.32 -0.65
N TRP A 252 -1.93 10.83 0.52
CA TRP A 252 -1.11 11.58 1.47
C TRP A 252 0.27 11.91 0.89
N VAL A 253 0.92 10.95 0.25
CA VAL A 253 2.21 11.14 -0.43
C VAL A 253 2.08 12.17 -1.57
N LEU A 254 1.05 12.06 -2.41
CA LEU A 254 0.81 13.03 -3.49
C LEU A 254 0.60 14.46 -2.95
N GLN A 255 -0.17 14.62 -1.87
CA GLN A 255 -0.35 15.91 -1.21
C GLN A 255 0.97 16.45 -0.63
N ALA A 256 1.76 15.59 0.02
CA ALA A 256 3.05 15.98 0.60
C ALA A 256 4.05 16.46 -0.46
N ILE A 257 3.97 15.94 -1.69
CA ILE A 257 4.79 16.38 -2.82
C ILE A 257 4.22 17.65 -3.46
N ALA A 258 2.91 17.72 -3.65
CA ALA A 258 2.25 18.79 -4.41
C ALA A 258 2.09 20.10 -3.61
N VAL A 259 1.77 20.00 -2.32
CA VAL A 259 1.41 21.17 -1.50
C VAL A 259 2.58 22.14 -1.26
N PRO A 260 3.80 21.69 -0.90
CA PRO A 260 4.90 22.62 -0.63
C PRO A 260 5.22 23.59 -1.77
N PRO A 261 5.43 23.16 -3.03
CA PRO A 261 5.73 24.08 -4.13
C PRO A 261 4.55 25.03 -4.42
N LEU A 262 3.30 24.56 -4.32
CA LEU A 262 2.11 25.42 -4.47
C LEU A 262 2.03 26.47 -3.36
N LEU A 263 2.29 26.08 -2.13
CA LEU A 263 2.27 26.98 -0.97
C LEU A 263 3.39 28.01 -1.07
N LEU A 264 4.62 27.61 -1.41
CA LEU A 264 5.76 28.53 -1.59
C LEU A 264 5.47 29.54 -2.69
N HIS A 265 4.93 29.12 -3.83
CA HIS A 265 4.52 30.01 -4.90
C HIS A 265 3.43 31.00 -4.43
N ALA A 266 2.45 30.49 -3.69
CA ALA A 266 1.40 31.30 -3.10
C ALA A 266 1.94 32.37 -2.16
N LEU A 267 2.81 31.99 -1.23
CA LEU A 267 3.41 32.89 -0.24
C LEU A 267 4.33 33.93 -0.89
N ALA A 268 4.99 33.61 -1.98
CA ALA A 268 5.84 34.57 -2.72
C ALA A 268 5.02 35.71 -3.34
N ASN A 269 3.78 35.44 -3.76
CA ASN A 269 2.94 36.39 -4.50
C ASN A 269 1.90 37.12 -3.63
N TRP A 270 1.84 36.83 -2.32
CA TRP A 270 0.87 37.47 -1.41
C TRP A 270 1.43 38.72 -0.75
N LYS A 271 0.51 39.68 -0.51
CA LYS A 271 0.82 40.85 0.33
C LYS A 271 1.16 40.43 1.76
N SER A 272 1.95 41.24 2.46
CA SER A 272 2.49 40.95 3.79
C SER A 272 1.47 40.38 4.78
N TRP A 273 0.29 40.98 4.90
CA TRP A 273 -0.78 40.52 5.80
C TRP A 273 -1.27 39.10 5.43
N GLY A 274 -1.61 38.86 4.15
CA GLY A 274 -2.09 37.57 3.70
C GLY A 274 -1.05 36.48 3.87
N LYS A 275 0.22 36.80 3.65
CA LYS A 275 1.36 35.90 3.87
C LYS A 275 1.46 35.51 5.35
N SER A 276 1.38 36.46 6.27
CA SER A 276 1.43 36.19 7.72
C SER A 276 0.26 35.33 8.17
N MET A 277 -0.95 35.60 7.68
CA MET A 277 -2.13 34.77 7.97
C MET A 277 -1.96 33.34 7.45
N ALA A 278 -1.50 33.15 6.23
CA ALA A 278 -1.27 31.83 5.65
C ALA A 278 -0.23 31.04 6.45
N ILE A 279 0.89 31.68 6.81
CA ILE A 279 1.93 31.07 7.66
C ILE A 279 1.33 30.68 9.04
N ALA A 280 0.54 31.54 9.65
CA ALA A 280 -0.08 31.25 10.94
C ALA A 280 -1.06 30.06 10.87
N VAL A 281 -1.91 30.01 9.84
CA VAL A 281 -2.89 28.92 9.66
C VAL A 281 -2.20 27.59 9.38
N VAL A 282 -1.24 27.58 8.45
CA VAL A 282 -0.48 26.36 8.13
C VAL A 282 0.39 25.95 9.31
N GLY A 283 1.10 26.90 9.92
CA GLY A 283 1.93 26.66 11.11
C GLY A 283 1.12 26.07 12.26
N PHE A 284 -0.05 26.64 12.55
CA PHE A 284 -0.96 26.09 13.56
C PHE A 284 -1.40 24.65 13.24
N SER A 285 -1.78 24.36 11.99
CA SER A 285 -2.21 23.02 11.61
C SER A 285 -1.09 21.98 11.74
N LEU A 286 0.14 22.35 11.41
CA LEU A 286 1.32 21.48 11.58
C LEU A 286 1.67 21.31 13.07
N LEU A 287 1.62 22.37 13.87
CA LEU A 287 1.85 22.30 15.31
C LEU A 287 0.79 21.45 16.02
N ALA A 288 -0.48 21.52 15.59
CA ALA A 288 -1.54 20.68 16.12
C ALA A 288 -1.33 19.19 15.83
N ALA A 289 -0.70 18.84 14.71
CA ALA A 289 -0.37 17.47 14.34
C ALA A 289 0.97 16.98 14.93
N ALA A 290 1.89 17.88 15.24
CA ALA A 290 3.26 17.54 15.69
C ALA A 290 3.30 16.62 16.94
N PRO A 291 2.40 16.72 17.94
CA PRO A 291 2.41 15.85 19.10
C PRO A 291 2.08 14.39 18.79
N TYR A 292 1.44 14.10 17.64
CA TYR A 292 1.00 12.74 17.31
C TYR A 292 2.16 11.74 17.30
N THR A 293 3.24 12.03 16.58
CA THR A 293 4.37 11.12 16.46
C THR A 293 5.05 10.83 17.80
N PRO A 294 5.51 11.84 18.58
CA PRO A 294 6.16 11.56 19.86
C PRO A 294 5.24 10.89 20.87
N LEU A 295 3.94 11.27 20.91
CA LEU A 295 2.98 10.64 21.80
C LEU A 295 2.67 9.19 21.37
N SER A 296 2.60 8.92 20.09
CA SER A 296 2.44 7.56 19.59
C SER A 296 3.64 6.69 19.92
N VAL A 297 4.86 7.17 19.69
CA VAL A 297 6.09 6.46 20.06
C VAL A 297 6.11 6.21 21.55
N TRP A 298 5.86 7.23 22.36
CA TRP A 298 5.79 7.11 23.83
C TRP A 298 4.81 6.02 24.27
N LYS A 299 3.60 6.03 23.70
CA LYS A 299 2.56 5.03 24.01
C LYS A 299 2.95 3.62 23.57
N TRP A 300 3.47 3.45 22.36
CA TRP A 300 3.85 2.15 21.81
C TRP A 300 5.06 1.54 22.49
N THR A 301 5.93 2.37 23.07
CA THR A 301 7.12 1.91 23.82
C THR A 301 6.87 1.81 25.34
N ASP A 302 5.63 2.00 25.78
CA ASP A 302 5.30 2.10 27.22
C ASP A 302 6.21 3.07 27.97
N GLY A 303 6.38 4.28 27.39
CA GLY A 303 7.26 5.31 27.94
C GLY A 303 8.75 4.96 27.94
N PHE A 304 9.18 4.05 27.04
CA PHE A 304 10.52 3.47 27.00
C PHE A 304 10.89 2.70 28.28
N ALA A 305 9.88 2.14 28.97
CA ALA A 305 10.08 1.39 30.20
C ALA A 305 10.97 0.15 30.03
N GLN A 306 11.00 -0.40 28.81
CA GLN A 306 11.87 -1.52 28.47
C GLN A 306 12.75 -1.17 27.26
N LEU A 307 14.06 -1.09 27.49
CA LEU A 307 15.07 -0.93 26.44
C LEU A 307 15.43 -2.31 25.87
N ILE A 308 14.58 -2.82 24.97
CA ILE A 308 14.81 -4.13 24.33
C ILE A 308 15.72 -3.98 23.09
N GLY A 309 16.06 -2.78 22.72
CA GLY A 309 16.83 -2.46 21.50
C GLY A 309 16.05 -2.74 20.22
N LEU A 310 16.78 -3.09 19.16
CA LEU A 310 16.20 -3.43 17.84
C LEU A 310 16.05 -4.94 17.65
N ASP A 311 16.21 -5.76 18.70
CA ASP A 311 16.03 -7.20 18.63
C ASP A 311 14.54 -7.55 18.63
N GLY A 312 14.01 -7.85 17.43
CA GLY A 312 12.61 -8.25 17.26
C GLY A 312 12.20 -9.56 17.93
N LEU A 313 13.16 -10.36 18.45
CA LEU A 313 12.91 -11.59 19.18
C LEU A 313 13.16 -11.46 20.69
N ALA A 314 13.48 -10.27 21.18
CA ALA A 314 13.76 -10.06 22.61
C ALA A 314 12.58 -10.46 23.52
N TYR A 315 11.34 -10.22 23.07
CA TYR A 315 10.13 -10.64 23.79
C TYR A 315 10.08 -12.18 24.00
N LEU A 316 10.48 -12.94 22.96
CA LEU A 316 10.49 -14.39 23.00
C LEU A 316 11.59 -14.89 23.96
N ARG A 317 12.76 -14.26 23.94
CA ARG A 317 13.87 -14.55 24.86
C ARG A 317 13.48 -14.35 26.34
N GLN A 318 12.68 -13.33 26.62
CA GLN A 318 12.23 -13.03 27.97
C GLN A 318 11.12 -13.98 28.45
N ALA A 319 10.11 -14.21 27.61
CA ALA A 319 8.92 -14.96 27.97
C ALA A 319 9.09 -16.48 27.84
N HIS A 320 9.82 -16.95 26.84
CA HIS A 320 10.02 -18.36 26.49
C HIS A 320 11.48 -18.60 26.07
N PRO A 321 12.44 -18.59 27.03
CA PRO A 321 13.86 -18.68 26.70
C PRO A 321 14.28 -20.02 26.06
N ASP A 322 13.58 -21.09 26.31
CA ASP A 322 13.78 -22.40 25.70
C ASP A 322 13.38 -22.37 24.20
N GLU A 323 12.23 -21.83 23.87
CA GLU A 323 11.79 -21.61 22.48
C GLU A 323 12.76 -20.70 21.72
N PHE A 324 13.20 -19.61 22.35
CA PHE A 324 14.17 -18.70 21.75
C PHE A 324 15.51 -19.39 21.44
N ARG A 325 16.05 -20.17 22.38
CA ARG A 325 17.32 -20.91 22.16
C ARG A 325 17.18 -21.97 21.08
N ALA A 326 16.06 -22.69 21.06
CA ALA A 326 15.78 -23.70 20.02
C ALA A 326 15.66 -23.08 18.60
N ILE A 327 14.96 -21.97 18.50
CA ILE A 327 14.84 -21.20 17.23
C ILE A 327 16.20 -20.65 16.79
N THR A 328 17.00 -20.14 17.75
CA THR A 328 18.36 -19.66 17.46
C THR A 328 19.24 -20.82 16.96
N TRP A 329 19.18 -21.97 17.64
CA TRP A 329 19.89 -23.16 17.20
C TRP A 329 19.52 -23.58 15.78
N LEU A 330 18.22 -23.63 15.43
CA LEU A 330 17.78 -23.93 14.06
C LEU A 330 18.35 -22.93 13.06
N ARG A 331 18.31 -21.63 13.37
CA ARG A 331 18.81 -20.59 12.49
C ARG A 331 20.31 -20.70 12.22
N GLU A 332 21.10 -21.05 13.24
CA GLU A 332 22.56 -21.06 13.20
C GLU A 332 23.15 -22.41 12.79
N SER A 333 22.50 -23.51 13.17
CA SER A 333 23.03 -24.87 13.02
C SER A 333 22.43 -25.66 11.84
N THR A 334 21.45 -25.10 11.12
CA THR A 334 20.81 -25.80 9.99
C THR A 334 21.00 -25.05 8.68
N ARG A 335 20.90 -25.80 7.56
CA ARG A 335 21.00 -25.21 6.21
C ARG A 335 19.85 -24.23 5.95
N PRO A 336 20.09 -23.14 5.18
CA PRO A 336 19.03 -22.17 4.84
C PRO A 336 17.84 -22.76 4.07
N ASP A 337 18.08 -23.84 3.30
CA ASP A 337 17.09 -24.55 2.50
C ASP A 337 16.37 -25.69 3.25
N ALA A 338 16.67 -25.88 4.54
CA ALA A 338 15.98 -26.86 5.37
C ALA A 338 14.49 -26.56 5.50
N VAL A 339 13.65 -27.57 5.45
CA VAL A 339 12.21 -27.48 5.69
C VAL A 339 11.93 -27.90 7.13
N VAL A 340 11.30 -27.02 7.91
CA VAL A 340 10.96 -27.27 9.31
C VAL A 340 9.46 -27.40 9.46
N LEU A 341 9.01 -28.50 10.04
CA LEU A 341 7.60 -28.69 10.38
C LEU A 341 7.33 -28.16 11.78
N GLU A 342 6.42 -27.20 11.88
CA GLU A 342 5.90 -26.60 13.10
C GLU A 342 4.38 -26.52 13.08
N ALA A 343 3.74 -26.25 14.21
CA ALA A 343 2.31 -25.98 14.26
C ALA A 343 1.97 -24.66 13.57
N SER A 344 1.27 -24.75 12.45
CA SER A 344 0.76 -23.59 11.71
C SER A 344 -0.61 -23.18 12.23
N GLY A 345 -0.87 -21.87 12.27
CA GLY A 345 -2.10 -21.37 12.87
C GLY A 345 -2.66 -20.11 12.26
N CYS A 346 -3.50 -19.44 13.04
CA CYS A 346 -4.22 -18.25 12.63
C CYS A 346 -3.29 -17.05 12.47
N SER A 347 -3.59 -16.21 11.48
CA SER A 347 -2.83 -15.00 11.18
C SER A 347 -2.80 -14.03 12.35
N TYR A 348 -1.63 -13.49 12.66
CA TYR A 348 -1.37 -12.53 13.76
C TYR A 348 -1.78 -13.03 15.16
N SER A 349 -2.08 -14.33 15.30
CA SER A 349 -2.46 -14.90 16.59
C SER A 349 -1.25 -15.37 17.37
N MET A 350 -1.41 -15.38 18.69
CA MET A 350 -0.41 -15.86 19.63
C MET A 350 -1.06 -16.50 20.85
N VAL A 351 -0.34 -17.38 21.52
CA VAL A 351 -0.69 -17.93 22.84
C VAL A 351 0.32 -17.41 23.84
N GLY A 352 -0.09 -16.53 24.75
CA GLY A 352 0.84 -15.77 25.56
C GLY A 352 1.76 -14.93 24.66
N ALA A 353 3.06 -15.12 24.80
CA ALA A 353 4.07 -14.47 23.97
C ALA A 353 4.59 -15.38 22.82
N LEU A 354 3.89 -16.46 22.48
CA LEU A 354 4.27 -17.38 21.39
C LEU A 354 3.42 -17.13 20.15
N PRO A 355 3.96 -16.46 19.13
CA PRO A 355 3.25 -16.28 17.86
C PRO A 355 3.08 -17.61 17.13
N HIS A 356 1.97 -17.77 16.43
CA HIS A 356 1.81 -18.88 15.50
C HIS A 356 2.83 -18.78 14.35
N ASN A 357 3.35 -19.92 13.90
CA ASN A 357 4.42 -20.00 12.89
C ASN A 357 5.71 -19.26 13.29
N ARG A 358 6.04 -19.29 14.59
CA ARG A 358 7.18 -18.59 15.14
C ARG A 358 8.54 -19.10 14.66
N VAL A 359 8.60 -20.39 14.32
CA VAL A 359 9.86 -21.01 13.87
C VAL A 359 10.21 -20.54 12.46
N SER A 360 9.31 -20.70 11.50
CA SER A 360 9.54 -20.25 10.11
C SER A 360 9.73 -18.74 10.05
N MET A 361 8.92 -17.97 10.80
CA MET A 361 9.04 -16.51 10.89
C MET A 361 10.42 -16.05 11.39
N ALA A 362 10.94 -16.67 12.42
CA ALA A 362 12.18 -16.21 13.08
C ALA A 362 13.45 -16.82 12.49
N THR A 363 13.37 -17.96 11.80
CA THR A 363 14.51 -18.64 11.20
C THR A 363 14.68 -18.38 9.71
N GLY A 364 13.60 -17.98 9.00
CA GLY A 364 13.56 -17.94 7.55
C GLY A 364 13.56 -19.33 6.89
N ARG A 365 13.36 -20.43 7.66
CA ARG A 365 13.25 -21.79 7.13
C ARG A 365 11.85 -22.00 6.58
N ALA A 366 11.76 -22.73 5.46
CA ALA A 366 10.46 -23.07 4.88
C ALA A 366 9.65 -23.99 5.80
N THR A 367 8.33 -23.85 5.79
CA THR A 367 7.39 -24.79 6.42
C THR A 367 6.31 -25.20 5.43
N ILE A 368 5.49 -26.23 5.73
CA ILE A 368 4.46 -26.71 4.78
C ILE A 368 3.30 -25.70 4.64
N LEU A 369 2.98 -24.99 5.72
CA LEU A 369 1.87 -24.07 5.78
C LEU A 369 2.25 -22.87 6.64
N GLY A 370 2.09 -21.66 6.10
CA GLY A 370 2.21 -20.42 6.83
C GLY A 370 0.92 -20.08 7.60
N TRP A 371 0.69 -18.82 7.88
CA TRP A 371 -0.57 -18.36 8.46
C TRP A 371 -1.72 -18.61 7.48
N GLU A 372 -2.65 -19.46 7.88
CA GLU A 372 -3.72 -19.92 6.99
C GLU A 372 -4.55 -18.80 6.39
N GLY A 373 -4.94 -17.79 7.17
CA GLY A 373 -5.70 -16.66 6.67
C GLY A 373 -4.95 -15.87 5.58
N HIS A 374 -3.63 -15.71 5.72
CA HIS A 374 -2.80 -15.08 4.69
C HIS A 374 -2.63 -15.97 3.47
N GLU A 375 -2.39 -17.26 3.67
CA GLU A 375 -2.31 -18.22 2.57
C GLU A 375 -3.61 -18.24 1.77
N TYR A 376 -4.78 -18.28 2.44
CA TYR A 376 -6.08 -18.17 1.82
C TYR A 376 -6.26 -16.85 1.08
N GLN A 377 -5.94 -15.73 1.70
CA GLN A 377 -6.07 -14.40 1.10
C GLN A 377 -5.34 -14.29 -0.24
N TRP A 378 -4.10 -14.81 -0.30
CA TRP A 378 -3.26 -14.71 -1.49
C TRP A 378 -3.55 -15.77 -2.56
N ARG A 379 -4.19 -16.90 -2.21
CA ARG A 379 -4.43 -18.01 -3.12
C ARG A 379 -5.90 -18.17 -3.53
N ARG A 380 -6.81 -17.42 -2.95
CA ARG A 380 -8.27 -17.58 -3.17
C ARG A 380 -8.72 -17.38 -4.63
N GLY A 381 -7.91 -16.74 -5.46
CA GLY A 381 -8.18 -16.60 -6.88
C GLY A 381 -8.04 -17.88 -7.69
N SER A 382 -7.44 -18.93 -7.12
CA SER A 382 -7.15 -20.20 -7.78
C SER A 382 -7.77 -21.36 -7.00
N ALA A 383 -8.76 -22.05 -7.57
CA ALA A 383 -9.39 -23.23 -6.96
C ALA A 383 -8.36 -24.35 -6.70
N ARG A 384 -7.38 -24.52 -7.58
CA ARG A 384 -6.28 -25.50 -7.42
C ARG A 384 -5.44 -25.20 -6.19
N ASP A 385 -5.10 -23.91 -5.99
CA ASP A 385 -4.25 -23.50 -4.88
C ASP A 385 -4.99 -23.60 -3.56
N LEU A 386 -6.29 -23.27 -3.55
CA LEU A 386 -7.16 -23.49 -2.37
C LEU A 386 -7.26 -24.96 -2.00
N ALA A 387 -7.47 -25.87 -2.97
CA ALA A 387 -7.49 -27.29 -2.70
C ALA A 387 -6.15 -27.79 -2.13
N THR A 388 -5.03 -27.26 -2.65
CA THR A 388 -3.69 -27.56 -2.12
C THR A 388 -3.52 -27.05 -0.68
N LEU A 389 -3.99 -25.85 -0.38
CA LEU A 389 -3.97 -25.27 0.95
C LEU A 389 -4.75 -26.12 1.95
N GLN A 390 -5.97 -26.50 1.59
CA GLN A 390 -6.83 -27.34 2.40
C GLN A 390 -6.19 -28.70 2.68
N LYS A 391 -5.62 -29.34 1.65
CA LYS A 391 -4.89 -30.62 1.81
C LYS A 391 -3.70 -30.49 2.77
N ARG A 392 -2.90 -29.44 2.65
CA ARG A 392 -1.77 -29.20 3.56
C ARG A 392 -2.23 -29.00 5.01
N ARG A 393 -3.32 -28.26 5.19
CA ARG A 393 -3.95 -28.08 6.50
C ARG A 393 -4.40 -29.40 7.11
N GLU A 394 -5.14 -30.23 6.38
CA GLU A 394 -5.62 -31.53 6.85
C GLU A 394 -4.48 -32.45 7.23
N LEU A 395 -3.42 -32.49 6.41
CA LEU A 395 -2.21 -33.30 6.70
C LEU A 395 -1.48 -32.81 7.95
N LEU A 396 -1.36 -31.50 8.14
CA LEU A 396 -0.74 -30.91 9.31
C LEU A 396 -1.51 -31.25 10.59
N LEU A 397 -2.85 -31.14 10.55
CA LEU A 397 -3.70 -31.51 11.68
C LEU A 397 -3.56 -32.99 12.06
N ARG A 398 -3.62 -33.88 11.08
CA ARG A 398 -3.40 -35.32 11.33
C ARG A 398 -2.01 -35.61 11.88
N PHE A 399 -0.98 -34.94 11.36
CA PHE A 399 0.38 -35.12 11.80
C PHE A 399 0.56 -34.81 13.30
N PHE A 400 -0.07 -33.76 13.80
CA PHE A 400 0.08 -33.37 15.20
C PHE A 400 -0.98 -33.93 16.13
N GLN A 401 -2.21 -34.20 15.66
CA GLN A 401 -3.32 -34.69 16.50
C GLN A 401 -3.45 -36.21 16.51
N GLU A 402 -3.20 -36.83 15.36
CA GLU A 402 -3.38 -38.26 15.14
C GLU A 402 -2.14 -38.86 14.45
N PRO A 403 -0.95 -38.74 15.08
CA PRO A 403 0.27 -39.23 14.47
C PRO A 403 0.26 -40.75 14.34
N GLY A 404 0.39 -41.24 13.10
CA GLY A 404 0.39 -42.67 12.77
C GLY A 404 1.54 -43.07 11.87
N MET A 405 1.80 -44.39 11.82
CA MET A 405 2.90 -45.00 11.02
C MET A 405 2.73 -44.80 9.51
N GLU A 406 1.55 -44.46 9.00
CA GLU A 406 1.33 -44.11 7.60
C GLU A 406 1.40 -42.59 7.38
N THR A 407 0.78 -41.82 8.24
CA THR A 407 0.66 -40.37 8.10
C THR A 407 2.01 -39.66 8.27
N VAL A 408 2.73 -39.98 9.34
CA VAL A 408 3.98 -39.26 9.67
C VAL A 408 5.05 -39.46 8.59
N PRO A 409 5.42 -40.69 8.16
CA PRO A 409 6.42 -40.88 7.10
C PRO A 409 6.01 -40.26 5.76
N SER A 410 4.71 -40.35 5.42
CA SER A 410 4.16 -39.79 4.18
C SER A 410 4.33 -38.28 4.13
N VAL A 411 4.00 -37.55 5.22
CA VAL A 411 4.18 -36.10 5.29
C VAL A 411 5.65 -35.71 5.21
N LEU A 412 6.49 -36.38 6.00
CA LEU A 412 7.93 -36.10 6.03
C LEU A 412 8.59 -36.25 4.64
N SER A 413 8.26 -37.34 3.94
CA SER A 413 8.84 -37.60 2.61
C SER A 413 8.24 -36.72 1.52
N THR A 414 6.92 -36.50 1.51
CA THR A 414 6.23 -35.70 0.48
C THR A 414 6.71 -34.27 0.45
N TYR A 415 7.00 -33.70 1.61
CA TYR A 415 7.40 -32.29 1.74
C TYR A 415 8.90 -32.10 2.01
N GLY A 416 9.69 -33.16 2.00
CA GLY A 416 11.13 -33.09 2.22
C GLY A 416 11.50 -32.48 3.58
N ILE A 417 10.75 -32.84 4.63
CA ILE A 417 10.95 -32.28 5.97
C ILE A 417 12.32 -32.69 6.50
N SER A 418 13.09 -31.70 6.90
CA SER A 418 14.42 -31.90 7.49
C SER A 418 14.38 -31.96 9.02
N TYR A 419 13.47 -31.18 9.62
CA TYR A 419 13.33 -31.07 11.07
C TYR A 419 11.85 -30.98 11.47
N VAL A 420 11.51 -31.63 12.59
CA VAL A 420 10.19 -31.48 13.25
C VAL A 420 10.42 -30.76 14.56
N PHE A 421 9.81 -29.60 14.73
CA PHE A 421 9.86 -28.81 15.93
C PHE A 421 8.65 -29.13 16.81
N VAL A 422 8.88 -29.54 18.04
CA VAL A 422 7.86 -29.85 19.03
C VAL A 422 8.12 -29.00 20.27
N GLY A 423 7.57 -27.81 20.27
CA GLY A 423 7.64 -26.87 21.40
C GLY A 423 6.32 -26.75 22.14
N THR A 424 6.11 -25.63 22.79
CA THR A 424 4.93 -25.40 23.63
C THR A 424 3.62 -25.50 22.83
N LEU A 425 3.54 -24.88 21.66
CA LEU A 425 2.31 -24.88 20.85
C LEU A 425 2.00 -26.27 20.27
N GLU A 426 3.02 -27.04 19.93
CA GLU A 426 2.91 -28.40 19.45
C GLU A 426 2.51 -29.39 20.56
N ARG A 427 2.58 -28.97 21.83
CA ARG A 427 2.14 -29.75 23.01
C ARG A 427 0.78 -29.32 23.55
N THR A 428 0.50 -28.00 23.56
CA THR A 428 -0.69 -27.44 24.21
C THR A 428 -1.79 -27.02 23.24
N GLY A 429 -1.46 -26.88 21.94
CA GLY A 429 -2.35 -26.37 20.91
C GLY A 429 -2.27 -24.85 20.73
N LEU A 430 -3.05 -24.34 19.78
CA LEU A 430 -3.00 -22.96 19.30
C LEU A 430 -3.97 -22.02 20.02
N GLY A 431 -4.48 -22.42 21.18
CA GLY A 431 -5.37 -21.62 22.01
C GLY A 431 -6.82 -21.56 21.50
N PRO A 432 -7.71 -20.97 22.30
CA PRO A 432 -9.16 -21.00 22.05
C PRO A 432 -9.59 -20.18 20.82
N ASN A 433 -8.87 -19.16 20.47
CA ASN A 433 -9.19 -18.23 19.38
C ASN A 433 -8.73 -18.74 18.01
N CYS A 434 -8.02 -19.87 17.95
CA CYS A 434 -7.63 -20.50 16.70
C CYS A 434 -8.18 -21.93 16.64
N PRO A 435 -9.15 -22.26 15.75
CA PRO A 435 -9.82 -23.55 15.74
C PRO A 435 -8.95 -24.69 15.22
N PHE A 436 -7.76 -24.38 14.75
CA PHE A 436 -6.78 -25.36 14.27
C PHE A 436 -6.20 -26.14 15.43
N LEU A 437 -5.37 -26.95 15.42
CA LEU A 437 -4.64 -27.74 16.42
C LEU A 437 -5.10 -27.52 17.90
N ARG A 438 -6.16 -28.19 18.31
CA ARG A 438 -6.73 -28.04 19.68
C ARG A 438 -6.15 -29.02 20.69
N SER A 439 -5.84 -30.23 20.26
CA SER A 439 -5.38 -31.32 21.14
C SER A 439 -4.25 -32.08 20.46
N PRO A 440 -3.04 -31.53 20.42
CA PRO A 440 -1.91 -32.22 19.81
C PRO A 440 -1.45 -33.42 20.67
N ALA A 441 -1.01 -34.45 19.99
CA ALA A 441 -0.53 -35.71 20.58
C ALA A 441 1.01 -35.78 20.52
N ALA A 442 1.67 -34.83 21.16
CA ALA A 442 3.13 -34.65 21.07
C ALA A 442 3.96 -35.88 21.49
N GLU A 443 3.51 -36.59 22.54
CA GLU A 443 4.19 -37.81 23.04
C GLU A 443 4.06 -38.95 22.03
N ALA A 444 2.84 -39.17 21.49
CA ALA A 444 2.62 -40.18 20.49
C ALA A 444 3.42 -39.84 19.20
N LEU A 445 3.47 -38.55 18.81
CA LEU A 445 4.29 -38.11 17.69
C LEU A 445 5.78 -38.41 17.90
N GLY A 446 6.31 -38.14 19.09
CA GLY A 446 7.69 -38.43 19.45
C GLY A 446 7.98 -39.93 19.33
N THR A 447 7.05 -40.78 19.79
CA THR A 447 7.17 -42.25 19.69
C THR A 447 7.19 -42.72 18.20
N VAL A 448 6.27 -42.23 17.40
CA VAL A 448 6.23 -42.58 15.96
C VAL A 448 7.49 -42.11 15.25
N LEU A 449 7.97 -40.89 15.51
CA LEU A 449 9.20 -40.35 14.93
C LEU A 449 10.41 -41.27 15.25
N GLN A 450 10.55 -41.71 16.50
CA GLN A 450 11.63 -42.61 16.88
C GLN A 450 11.54 -43.98 16.19
N GLN A 451 10.33 -44.54 16.08
CA GLN A 451 10.09 -45.82 15.38
C GLN A 451 10.47 -45.78 13.91
N ILE A 452 10.32 -44.62 13.25
CA ILE A 452 10.70 -44.46 11.84
C ILE A 452 12.16 -43.97 11.65
N GLY A 453 12.97 -43.97 12.69
CA GLY A 453 14.41 -43.64 12.61
C GLY A 453 14.70 -42.13 12.69
N TRP A 454 13.83 -41.36 13.30
CA TRP A 454 14.09 -39.96 13.66
C TRP A 454 14.52 -39.89 15.14
N ALA A 455 15.49 -39.03 15.44
CA ALA A 455 15.98 -38.85 16.81
C ALA A 455 15.93 -37.39 17.23
N PRO A 456 15.84 -37.12 18.55
CA PRO A 456 16.05 -35.77 19.07
C PRO A 456 17.46 -35.29 18.75
N VAL A 457 17.61 -34.19 18.07
CA VAL A 457 18.89 -33.52 17.77
C VAL A 457 19.11 -32.29 18.63
N TYR A 458 18.03 -31.79 19.24
CA TYR A 458 18.06 -30.69 20.20
C TYR A 458 16.94 -30.88 21.23
N GLN A 459 17.25 -30.62 22.52
CA GLN A 459 16.29 -30.65 23.61
C GLN A 459 16.62 -29.55 24.62
N ASP A 460 15.62 -28.74 24.97
CA ASP A 460 15.73 -27.71 25.99
C ASP A 460 14.33 -27.33 26.52
N GLY A 461 14.11 -27.44 27.84
CA GLY A 461 12.80 -27.13 28.42
C GLY A 461 11.66 -27.91 27.80
N ALA A 462 10.66 -27.17 27.30
CA ALA A 462 9.50 -27.72 26.59
C ALA A 462 9.79 -28.10 25.15
N VAL A 463 10.95 -27.79 24.60
CA VAL A 463 11.24 -27.95 23.16
C VAL A 463 12.06 -29.19 22.89
N THR A 464 11.62 -29.95 21.86
CA THR A 464 12.37 -31.04 21.26
C THR A 464 12.37 -30.87 19.74
N ILE A 465 13.55 -30.94 19.11
CA ILE A 465 13.66 -30.93 17.65
C ILE A 465 14.13 -32.31 17.20
N TYR A 466 13.40 -32.91 16.27
CA TYR A 466 13.71 -34.21 15.70
C TYR A 466 14.29 -34.06 14.29
N ALA A 467 15.22 -34.92 13.93
CA ALA A 467 15.75 -35.06 12.58
C ALA A 467 16.01 -36.54 12.25
N PRO A 468 16.13 -36.92 10.95
CA PRO A 468 16.40 -38.28 10.56
C PRO A 468 17.81 -38.70 11.03
N VAL A 469 17.92 -39.92 11.54
CA VAL A 469 19.21 -40.51 11.91
C VAL A 469 19.94 -40.87 10.61
N VAL A 470 21.00 -40.14 10.28
CA VAL A 470 21.87 -40.49 9.17
C VAL A 470 22.64 -41.73 9.58
N ARG A 471 22.27 -42.95 9.08
CA ARG A 471 23.14 -44.13 9.21
C ARG A 471 24.38 -43.83 8.39
N ARG A 472 25.52 -43.61 9.08
CA ARG A 472 26.84 -43.53 8.46
C ARG A 472 27.26 -44.85 7.88
#